data_90f12b5eb20da67664bcdb4d5dce9fbd
#
_entry.id   90f12b5eb20da67664bcdb4d5dce9fbd
#
_cell.length_a   1.000
_cell.length_b   1.000
_cell.length_c   1.000
_cell.angle_alpha   90.00
_cell.angle_beta   90.00
_cell.angle_gamma   90.00
#
_symmetry.space_group_name_H-M   'P 1'
#
loop_
_entity.id
_entity.type
_entity.pdbx_description
1 polymer ?
#
loop_
_entity_poly.entity_id
_entity_poly.type
_entity_poly.pdbx_seq_one_letter_code
_entity_poly.pdbx_strand_id
1 'polypeptide(L)'
;MNNQTLEQNITAYINGGFIPIEVKPHIINNLNPKFALRPYQNEAFSRFNFVLNQYNQRKKPTQLLFHMATGSGKTLVMAGVILDLYEQGYRNFIFFVNSSNIIEKTKDNFLNSLSSKYLFNETLSIADKQITIKEVDNFEIANQEDINIVFSTIQGLHSRLNTPKENALTYEDFEDKKIVLLSDEAHHINAETKKGKKTKDEVESILSWEGTVNKIFNSNLDNLLLEFTATADIEHPEVRKKYNDKLLFDYPLKQFRKDKYSKEVQLLQAELNQFERALQAVVLNQYRRKVFEKNKINIKPVMLLKSKTIGESKSFFTEFVDGINNLTPATLNKIRNNATNPIIERIFNYFDTQNITISNLILELKGDFSEDKCISVNSKDDSVEKQLIVNSLEDIDNEYRAIFAVDKLNEGWDVLNLFDIVRLYNTRDADHKSGKVGKTTMSEAQLIGRGARYCPFKLDDTQPLFQRKYDDDIENELRICEELYYHSAHNPKYISELNKALEQIGMKSIKTVQKRLYVKDSFKDTDMFKNGVLYLNKQTVYDRLDILELDKSIKDKIYNKKFLT
;
A
#
# COMPACT_ATOMS: atom_id res chain seq x y z
N MET A 1 -31.18 7.65 -16.42
CA MET A 1 -30.55 6.41 -15.95
C MET A 1 -29.57 6.79 -14.84
N ASN A 2 -29.65 6.14 -13.67
CA ASN A 2 -28.85 6.49 -12.51
C ASN A 2 -27.34 6.40 -12.84
N ASN A 3 -26.64 7.53 -12.76
CA ASN A 3 -25.19 7.64 -12.95
C ASN A 3 -24.36 7.08 -11.76
N GLN A 4 -24.93 6.16 -10.98
CA GLN A 4 -24.25 5.56 -9.84
C GLN A 4 -23.28 4.48 -10.28
N THR A 5 -22.10 4.46 -9.67
CA THR A 5 -21.11 3.40 -9.89
C THR A 5 -21.58 2.09 -9.29
N LEU A 6 -21.03 0.95 -9.73
CA LEU A 6 -21.31 -0.35 -9.11
C LEU A 6 -21.06 -0.31 -7.60
N GLU A 7 -19.93 0.29 -7.19
CA GLU A 7 -19.55 0.45 -5.78
C GLU A 7 -20.62 1.23 -4.99
N GLN A 8 -21.11 2.35 -5.53
CA GLN A 8 -22.14 3.16 -4.88
C GLN A 8 -23.47 2.41 -4.75
N ASN A 9 -23.87 1.66 -5.78
CA ASN A 9 -25.07 0.83 -5.74
C ASN A 9 -24.97 -0.23 -4.65
N ILE A 10 -23.85 -0.96 -4.59
CA ILE A 10 -23.65 -2.00 -3.57
C ILE A 10 -23.60 -1.39 -2.17
N THR A 11 -22.91 -0.26 -2.00
CA THR A 11 -22.88 0.47 -0.73
C THR A 11 -24.29 0.88 -0.27
N ALA A 12 -25.15 1.31 -1.18
CA ALA A 12 -26.54 1.61 -0.85
C ALA A 12 -27.31 0.36 -0.37
N TYR A 13 -27.09 -0.80 -1.00
CA TYR A 13 -27.71 -2.07 -0.56
C TYR A 13 -27.20 -2.52 0.81
N ILE A 14 -25.90 -2.37 1.10
CA ILE A 14 -25.32 -2.69 2.42
C ILE A 14 -25.91 -1.76 3.49
N ASN A 15 -25.92 -0.45 3.23
CA ASN A 15 -26.46 0.54 4.17
C ASN A 15 -27.98 0.38 4.41
N GLY A 16 -28.70 -0.12 3.42
CA GLY A 16 -30.11 -0.49 3.52
C GLY A 16 -30.37 -1.83 4.22
N GLY A 17 -29.33 -2.56 4.62
CA GLY A 17 -29.46 -3.87 5.26
C GLY A 17 -29.84 -5.02 4.32
N PHE A 18 -29.79 -4.81 2.99
CA PHE A 18 -30.11 -5.85 2.00
C PHE A 18 -28.98 -6.83 1.75
N ILE A 19 -27.76 -6.46 2.06
CA ILE A 19 -26.58 -7.32 1.94
C ILE A 19 -25.96 -7.48 3.34
N PRO A 20 -26.03 -8.67 3.94
CA PRO A 20 -25.35 -8.96 5.20
C PRO A 20 -23.84 -9.00 4.97
N ILE A 21 -23.07 -8.48 5.93
CA ILE A 21 -21.60 -8.59 5.91
C ILE A 21 -21.22 -9.91 6.56
N GLU A 22 -21.17 -10.97 5.76
CA GLU A 22 -20.88 -12.33 6.21
C GLU A 22 -19.87 -12.99 5.26
N VAL A 23 -18.98 -13.78 5.83
CA VAL A 23 -18.02 -14.60 5.07
C VAL A 23 -18.47 -16.04 5.13
N LYS A 24 -18.54 -16.69 3.98
CA LYS A 24 -18.96 -18.09 3.89
C LYS A 24 -18.03 -19.01 4.70
N PRO A 25 -18.58 -20.00 5.41
CA PRO A 25 -17.79 -20.90 6.28
C PRO A 25 -16.61 -21.58 5.55
N HIS A 26 -16.80 -22.01 4.30
CA HIS A 26 -15.75 -22.68 3.55
C HIS A 26 -14.55 -21.75 3.25
N ILE A 27 -14.72 -20.41 3.20
CA ILE A 27 -13.59 -19.48 3.11
C ILE A 27 -12.85 -19.45 4.44
N ILE A 28 -13.57 -19.23 5.55
CA ILE A 28 -12.96 -19.09 6.89
C ILE A 28 -12.22 -20.36 7.28
N ASN A 29 -12.82 -21.52 7.06
CA ASN A 29 -12.27 -22.82 7.47
C ASN A 29 -11.04 -23.24 6.65
N ASN A 30 -10.87 -22.71 5.44
CA ASN A 30 -9.78 -23.05 4.55
C ASN A 30 -8.70 -21.96 4.42
N LEU A 31 -8.92 -20.78 4.97
CA LEU A 31 -7.83 -19.82 5.18
C LEU A 31 -7.03 -20.18 6.41
N ASN A 32 -5.74 -19.80 6.41
CA ASN A 32 -4.86 -20.05 7.54
C ASN A 32 -5.38 -19.30 8.80
N PRO A 33 -5.66 -19.98 9.90
CA PRO A 33 -6.26 -19.40 11.11
C PRO A 33 -5.36 -18.33 11.76
N LYS A 34 -4.07 -18.28 11.41
CA LYS A 34 -3.15 -17.22 11.82
C LYS A 34 -3.60 -15.83 11.32
N PHE A 35 -4.34 -15.76 10.21
CA PHE A 35 -4.79 -14.51 9.60
C PHE A 35 -6.28 -14.28 9.87
N ALA A 36 -6.61 -13.73 11.02
CA ALA A 36 -7.98 -13.29 11.29
C ALA A 36 -8.43 -12.23 10.27
N LEU A 37 -9.58 -12.44 9.66
CA LEU A 37 -10.17 -11.51 8.71
C LEU A 37 -10.59 -10.21 9.41
N ARG A 38 -10.36 -9.10 8.77
CA ARG A 38 -10.73 -7.76 9.24
C ARG A 38 -12.11 -7.36 8.69
N PRO A 39 -12.85 -6.48 9.37
CA PRO A 39 -14.20 -6.07 8.96
C PRO A 39 -14.29 -5.66 7.48
N TYR A 40 -13.35 -4.88 6.98
CA TYR A 40 -13.34 -4.46 5.58
C TYR A 40 -13.05 -5.61 4.59
N GLN A 41 -12.32 -6.66 5.02
CA GLN A 41 -12.12 -7.86 4.21
C GLN A 41 -13.41 -8.70 4.16
N ASN A 42 -14.12 -8.79 5.29
CA ASN A 42 -15.45 -9.43 5.32
C ASN A 42 -16.40 -8.71 4.36
N GLU A 43 -16.39 -7.38 4.36
CA GLU A 43 -17.20 -6.59 3.43
C GLU A 43 -16.81 -6.86 1.97
N ALA A 44 -15.51 -6.95 1.66
CA ALA A 44 -15.04 -7.27 0.31
C ALA A 44 -15.59 -8.63 -0.18
N PHE A 45 -15.59 -9.66 0.67
CA PHE A 45 -16.17 -10.97 0.34
C PHE A 45 -17.69 -10.90 0.16
N SER A 46 -18.40 -10.18 1.02
CA SER A 46 -19.86 -10.04 0.91
C SER A 46 -20.27 -9.34 -0.37
N ARG A 47 -19.57 -8.27 -0.75
CA ARG A 47 -19.77 -7.56 -2.02
C ARG A 47 -19.52 -8.47 -3.22
N PHE A 48 -18.43 -9.24 -3.17
CA PHE A 48 -18.08 -10.18 -4.23
C PHE A 48 -19.15 -11.27 -4.40
N ASN A 49 -19.54 -11.90 -3.30
CA ASN A 49 -20.60 -12.92 -3.30
C ASN A 49 -21.94 -12.37 -3.85
N PHE A 50 -22.32 -11.16 -3.42
CA PHE A 50 -23.54 -10.52 -3.90
C PHE A 50 -23.51 -10.29 -5.42
N VAL A 51 -22.40 -9.72 -5.93
CA VAL A 51 -22.30 -9.42 -7.37
C VAL A 51 -22.31 -10.69 -8.20
N LEU A 52 -21.65 -11.74 -7.77
CA LEU A 52 -21.60 -12.98 -8.54
C LEU A 52 -22.94 -13.73 -8.55
N ASN A 53 -23.67 -13.72 -7.43
CA ASN A 53 -24.82 -14.63 -7.25
C ASN A 53 -26.19 -13.94 -7.27
N GLN A 54 -26.27 -12.63 -6.98
CA GLN A 54 -27.55 -11.94 -6.77
C GLN A 54 -27.71 -10.65 -7.60
N TYR A 55 -26.62 -10.08 -8.15
CA TYR A 55 -26.70 -8.82 -8.88
C TYR A 55 -27.13 -9.04 -10.34
N ASN A 56 -28.41 -8.76 -10.62
CA ASN A 56 -29.01 -9.03 -11.92
C ASN A 56 -28.43 -8.23 -13.11
N GLN A 57 -27.74 -7.10 -12.82
CA GLN A 57 -27.10 -6.27 -13.86
C GLN A 57 -25.65 -6.65 -14.12
N ARG A 58 -25.19 -7.76 -13.57
CA ARG A 58 -23.82 -8.28 -13.81
C ARG A 58 -23.62 -8.59 -15.29
N LYS A 59 -22.58 -8.01 -15.87
CA LYS A 59 -22.15 -8.31 -17.23
C LYS A 59 -21.36 -9.63 -17.27
N LYS A 60 -21.49 -10.38 -18.34
CA LYS A 60 -20.72 -11.58 -18.62
C LYS A 60 -19.93 -11.41 -19.94
N PRO A 61 -18.65 -11.78 -19.98
CA PRO A 61 -17.81 -12.18 -18.86
C PRO A 61 -17.65 -11.04 -17.84
N THR A 62 -17.31 -11.37 -16.57
CA THR A 62 -17.38 -10.43 -15.47
C THR A 62 -15.98 -9.90 -15.11
N GLN A 63 -15.80 -8.57 -15.16
CA GLN A 63 -14.60 -7.88 -14.70
C GLN A 63 -14.92 -7.09 -13.44
N LEU A 64 -14.11 -7.27 -12.39
CA LEU A 64 -14.27 -6.58 -11.11
C LEU A 64 -12.93 -6.03 -10.61
N LEU A 65 -12.97 -4.82 -10.05
CA LEU A 65 -11.81 -4.15 -9.45
C LEU A 65 -11.96 -4.06 -7.93
N PHE A 66 -10.96 -4.54 -7.22
CA PHE A 66 -10.74 -4.31 -5.80
C PHE A 66 -9.65 -3.24 -5.64
N HIS A 67 -10.04 -2.02 -5.34
CA HIS A 67 -9.12 -0.95 -4.99
C HIS A 67 -8.92 -0.99 -3.48
N MET A 68 -7.79 -1.50 -3.04
CA MET A 68 -7.49 -1.70 -1.63
C MET A 68 -6.10 -1.17 -1.29
N ALA A 69 -5.98 -0.49 -0.16
CA ALA A 69 -4.73 0.07 0.31
C ALA A 69 -3.59 -0.95 0.28
N THR A 70 -2.38 -0.47 0.05
CA THR A 70 -1.19 -1.32 0.19
C THR A 70 -1.12 -1.84 1.63
N GLY A 71 -0.90 -3.15 1.80
CA GLY A 71 -0.86 -3.79 3.13
C GLY A 71 -2.22 -4.16 3.72
N SER A 72 -3.35 -3.82 3.07
CA SER A 72 -4.69 -4.20 3.55
C SER A 72 -5.01 -5.70 3.42
N GLY A 73 -4.04 -6.52 2.97
CA GLY A 73 -4.23 -7.96 2.79
C GLY A 73 -4.96 -8.33 1.51
N LYS A 74 -4.70 -7.62 0.40
CA LYS A 74 -5.22 -7.97 -0.93
C LYS A 74 -5.01 -9.44 -1.29
N THR A 75 -3.81 -9.96 -1.02
CA THR A 75 -3.46 -11.36 -1.32
C THR A 75 -4.30 -12.35 -0.49
N LEU A 76 -4.65 -12.01 0.75
CA LEU A 76 -5.56 -12.81 1.58
C LEU A 76 -6.98 -12.81 1.03
N VAL A 77 -7.47 -11.63 0.57
CA VAL A 77 -8.77 -11.54 -0.12
C VAL A 77 -8.76 -12.36 -1.40
N MET A 78 -7.66 -12.32 -2.17
CA MET A 78 -7.47 -13.14 -3.36
C MET A 78 -7.57 -14.64 -3.05
N ALA A 79 -6.88 -15.09 -1.98
CA ALA A 79 -6.92 -16.48 -1.53
C ALA A 79 -8.35 -16.92 -1.16
N GLY A 80 -9.08 -16.11 -0.40
CA GLY A 80 -10.47 -16.41 -0.05
C GLY A 80 -11.41 -16.40 -1.25
N VAL A 81 -11.20 -15.51 -2.22
CA VAL A 81 -11.97 -15.48 -3.48
C VAL A 81 -11.72 -16.74 -4.32
N ILE A 82 -10.49 -17.24 -4.38
CA ILE A 82 -10.16 -18.52 -5.04
C ILE A 82 -10.96 -19.68 -4.41
N LEU A 83 -11.01 -19.74 -3.08
CA LEU A 83 -11.78 -20.76 -2.36
C LEU A 83 -13.28 -20.68 -2.63
N ASP A 84 -13.84 -19.46 -2.66
CA ASP A 84 -15.24 -19.24 -2.98
C ASP A 84 -15.59 -19.63 -4.42
N LEU A 85 -14.70 -19.30 -5.35
CA LEU A 85 -14.87 -19.66 -6.76
C LEU A 85 -14.71 -21.16 -7.00
N TYR A 86 -13.86 -21.85 -6.24
CA TYR A 86 -13.77 -23.29 -6.31
C TYR A 86 -15.12 -23.95 -5.94
N GLU A 87 -15.79 -23.49 -4.90
CA GLU A 87 -17.13 -23.97 -4.53
C GLU A 87 -18.13 -23.74 -5.68
N GLN A 88 -17.98 -22.62 -6.42
CA GLN A 88 -18.83 -22.27 -7.56
C GLN A 88 -18.45 -23.01 -8.88
N GLY A 89 -17.53 -23.97 -8.80
CA GLY A 89 -17.15 -24.83 -9.94
C GLY A 89 -16.01 -24.31 -10.80
N TYR A 90 -15.31 -23.24 -10.39
CA TYR A 90 -14.09 -22.80 -11.05
C TYR A 90 -12.90 -23.65 -10.59
N ARG A 91 -12.00 -24.02 -11.52
CA ARG A 91 -10.85 -24.87 -11.25
C ARG A 91 -9.54 -24.27 -11.77
N ASN A 92 -9.63 -23.41 -12.78
CA ASN A 92 -8.50 -22.94 -13.56
C ASN A 92 -8.30 -21.44 -13.34
N PHE A 93 -7.14 -21.06 -12.81
CA PHE A 93 -6.78 -19.72 -12.44
C PHE A 93 -5.50 -19.28 -13.13
N ILE A 94 -5.43 -18.03 -13.57
CA ILE A 94 -4.20 -17.43 -14.09
C ILE A 94 -3.89 -16.22 -13.21
N PHE A 95 -2.83 -16.33 -12.42
CA PHE A 95 -2.29 -15.21 -11.66
C PHE A 95 -1.20 -14.51 -12.47
N PHE A 96 -1.35 -13.22 -12.71
CA PHE A 96 -0.38 -12.46 -13.49
C PHE A 96 -0.14 -11.05 -12.96
N VAL A 97 1.12 -10.60 -13.08
CA VAL A 97 1.62 -9.28 -12.64
C VAL A 97 2.76 -8.82 -13.55
N ASN A 98 3.26 -7.60 -13.32
CA ASN A 98 4.41 -7.06 -14.06
C ASN A 98 5.77 -7.52 -13.53
N SER A 99 5.85 -8.05 -12.31
CA SER A 99 7.12 -8.31 -11.61
C SER A 99 7.26 -9.76 -11.22
N SER A 100 8.39 -10.38 -11.59
CA SER A 100 8.73 -11.75 -11.18
C SER A 100 8.84 -11.89 -9.66
N ASN A 101 9.32 -10.87 -8.96
CA ASN A 101 9.43 -10.90 -7.50
C ASN A 101 8.07 -11.05 -6.81
N ILE A 102 7.01 -10.42 -7.37
CA ILE A 102 5.66 -10.55 -6.84
C ILE A 102 5.12 -11.96 -7.10
N ILE A 103 5.47 -12.56 -8.24
CA ILE A 103 5.09 -13.95 -8.55
C ILE A 103 5.68 -14.91 -7.52
N GLU A 104 7.00 -14.85 -7.30
CA GLU A 104 7.68 -15.77 -6.35
C GLU A 104 7.12 -15.60 -4.93
N LYS A 105 6.89 -14.36 -4.49
CA LYS A 105 6.24 -14.09 -3.21
C LYS A 105 4.81 -14.65 -3.14
N THR A 106 4.04 -14.54 -4.21
CA THR A 106 2.67 -15.05 -4.21
C THR A 106 2.64 -16.57 -4.28
N LYS A 107 3.56 -17.19 -5.01
CA LYS A 107 3.77 -18.64 -4.99
C LYS A 107 4.11 -19.12 -3.58
N ASP A 108 5.04 -18.46 -2.90
CA ASP A 108 5.40 -18.81 -1.52
C ASP A 108 4.18 -18.72 -0.59
N ASN A 109 3.37 -17.67 -0.70
CA ASN A 109 2.16 -17.50 0.08
C ASN A 109 1.05 -18.52 -0.25
N PHE A 110 1.00 -19.05 -1.47
CA PHE A 110 -0.08 -19.93 -1.93
C PHE A 110 0.29 -21.42 -1.91
N LEU A 111 1.55 -21.75 -2.08
CA LEU A 111 1.99 -23.12 -2.32
C LEU A 111 2.93 -23.68 -1.24
N ASN A 112 3.66 -22.79 -0.54
CA ASN A 112 4.63 -23.21 0.46
C ASN A 112 4.02 -23.23 1.87
N SER A 113 3.56 -24.37 2.33
CA SER A 113 2.98 -24.55 3.68
C SER A 113 3.96 -24.27 4.83
N LEU A 114 5.27 -24.25 4.57
CA LEU A 114 6.30 -23.91 5.54
C LEU A 114 6.54 -22.40 5.65
N SER A 115 6.00 -21.61 4.73
CA SER A 115 6.14 -20.17 4.78
C SER A 115 5.37 -19.58 5.95
N SER A 116 6.00 -18.65 6.67
CA SER A 116 5.32 -17.88 7.73
C SER A 116 4.13 -17.07 7.21
N LYS A 117 4.06 -16.86 5.90
CA LYS A 117 3.01 -16.09 5.19
C LYS A 117 2.08 -16.98 4.35
N TYR A 118 2.11 -18.29 4.53
CA TYR A 118 1.19 -19.23 3.86
C TYR A 118 -0.27 -18.90 4.22
N LEU A 119 -1.12 -18.71 3.20
CA LEU A 119 -2.45 -18.14 3.37
C LEU A 119 -3.56 -19.16 3.57
N PHE A 120 -3.31 -20.42 3.34
CA PHE A 120 -4.32 -21.46 3.43
C PHE A 120 -4.14 -22.34 4.67
N ASN A 121 -5.16 -23.09 5.01
CA ASN A 121 -5.05 -24.13 6.04
C ASN A 121 -4.19 -25.29 5.52
N GLU A 122 -3.58 -26.06 6.41
CA GLU A 122 -2.77 -27.24 6.06
C GLU A 122 -3.57 -28.27 5.27
N THR A 123 -4.85 -28.42 5.58
CA THR A 123 -5.77 -29.30 4.88
C THR A 123 -6.94 -28.49 4.36
N LEU A 124 -7.13 -28.48 3.06
CA LEU A 124 -8.24 -27.80 2.41
C LEU A 124 -9.38 -28.79 2.18
N SER A 125 -10.59 -28.42 2.62
CA SER A 125 -11.80 -29.20 2.42
C SER A 125 -12.97 -28.32 2.05
N ILE A 126 -13.57 -28.55 0.88
CA ILE A 126 -14.74 -27.82 0.38
C ILE A 126 -15.75 -28.85 -0.14
N ALA A 127 -17.01 -28.74 0.30
CA ALA A 127 -18.08 -29.67 -0.04
C ALA A 127 -17.71 -31.15 0.22
N ASP A 128 -17.12 -31.42 1.40
CA ASP A 128 -16.66 -32.74 1.86
C ASP A 128 -15.56 -33.40 1.00
N LYS A 129 -14.95 -32.64 0.10
CA LYS A 129 -13.80 -33.09 -0.70
C LYS A 129 -12.51 -32.45 -0.21
N GLN A 130 -11.47 -33.25 -0.05
CA GLN A 130 -10.12 -32.72 0.12
C GLN A 130 -9.61 -32.20 -1.23
N ILE A 131 -9.03 -31.02 -1.22
CA ILE A 131 -8.51 -30.34 -2.41
C ILE A 131 -7.08 -29.88 -2.18
N THR A 132 -6.35 -29.68 -3.27
CA THR A 132 -5.01 -29.09 -3.23
C THR A 132 -4.92 -27.89 -4.18
N ILE A 133 -3.97 -26.99 -3.90
CA ILE A 133 -3.63 -25.90 -4.78
C ILE A 133 -2.34 -26.28 -5.50
N LYS A 134 -2.37 -26.24 -6.82
CA LYS A 134 -1.25 -26.67 -7.66
C LYS A 134 -0.84 -25.59 -8.67
N GLU A 135 0.45 -25.38 -8.80
CA GLU A 135 0.99 -24.69 -9.96
C GLU A 135 0.94 -25.62 -11.17
N VAL A 136 0.45 -25.12 -12.28
CA VAL A 136 0.37 -25.85 -13.55
C VAL A 136 0.91 -24.98 -14.70
N ASP A 137 1.45 -25.63 -15.73
CA ASP A 137 1.89 -24.92 -16.92
C ASP A 137 0.76 -24.70 -17.93
N ASN A 138 -0.20 -25.63 -17.98
CA ASN A 138 -1.42 -25.56 -18.78
C ASN A 138 -2.59 -26.27 -18.08
N PHE A 139 -3.79 -26.17 -18.65
CA PHE A 139 -4.99 -26.73 -18.05
C PHE A 139 -5.48 -28.04 -18.68
N GLU A 140 -4.81 -28.56 -19.69
CA GLU A 140 -5.24 -29.78 -20.39
C GLU A 140 -5.05 -31.02 -19.53
N ILE A 141 -3.88 -31.12 -18.88
CA ILE A 141 -3.50 -32.26 -18.03
C ILE A 141 -3.76 -32.00 -16.56
N ALA A 142 -4.35 -30.85 -16.21
CA ALA A 142 -4.60 -30.46 -14.85
C ALA A 142 -5.74 -31.27 -14.22
N ASN A 143 -5.58 -31.69 -12.97
CA ASN A 143 -6.63 -32.38 -12.24
C ASN A 143 -7.79 -31.42 -11.93
N GLN A 144 -8.97 -31.70 -12.47
CA GLN A 144 -10.15 -30.87 -12.30
C GLN A 144 -10.82 -30.98 -10.90
N GLU A 145 -10.29 -31.79 -10.00
CA GLU A 145 -10.69 -31.82 -8.58
C GLU A 145 -9.85 -30.82 -7.73
N ASP A 146 -8.76 -30.29 -8.28
CA ASP A 146 -7.86 -29.39 -7.59
C ASP A 146 -8.03 -27.92 -8.04
N ILE A 147 -7.43 -26.98 -7.31
CA ILE A 147 -7.27 -25.59 -7.71
C ILE A 147 -5.97 -25.49 -8.52
N ASN A 148 -6.10 -25.26 -9.82
CA ASN A 148 -4.97 -25.20 -10.74
C ASN A 148 -4.64 -23.73 -11.05
N ILE A 149 -3.40 -23.29 -10.77
CA ILE A 149 -2.97 -21.91 -10.96
C ILE A 149 -1.77 -21.86 -11.92
N VAL A 150 -1.90 -21.09 -12.97
CA VAL A 150 -0.78 -20.67 -13.82
C VAL A 150 -0.25 -19.35 -13.27
N PHE A 151 1.01 -19.30 -12.89
CA PHE A 151 1.69 -18.07 -12.46
C PHE A 151 2.55 -17.53 -13.60
N SER A 152 2.36 -16.26 -13.96
CA SER A 152 3.13 -15.65 -15.05
C SER A 152 3.30 -14.14 -14.85
N THR A 153 4.36 -13.58 -15.43
CA THR A 153 4.36 -12.15 -15.73
C THR A 153 3.44 -11.90 -16.92
N ILE A 154 2.92 -10.66 -17.05
CA ILE A 154 2.08 -10.32 -18.21
C ILE A 154 2.85 -10.48 -19.53
N GLN A 155 4.17 -10.16 -19.52
CA GLN A 155 5.05 -10.38 -20.66
C GLN A 155 5.22 -11.88 -20.96
N GLY A 156 5.41 -12.69 -19.91
CA GLY A 156 5.53 -14.14 -20.03
C GLY A 156 4.26 -14.78 -20.58
N LEU A 157 3.09 -14.36 -20.09
CA LEU A 157 1.79 -14.82 -20.57
C LEU A 157 1.60 -14.46 -22.05
N HIS A 158 1.89 -13.21 -22.42
CA HIS A 158 1.82 -12.74 -23.79
C HIS A 158 2.75 -13.55 -24.71
N SER A 159 4.01 -13.76 -24.31
CA SER A 159 4.98 -14.53 -25.10
C SER A 159 4.56 -15.99 -25.28
N ARG A 160 4.08 -16.64 -24.21
CA ARG A 160 3.62 -18.05 -24.26
C ARG A 160 2.48 -18.24 -25.26
N LEU A 161 1.53 -17.31 -25.31
CA LEU A 161 0.33 -17.40 -26.13
C LEU A 161 0.56 -16.96 -27.59
N ASN A 162 1.54 -16.10 -27.87
CA ASN A 162 1.79 -15.55 -29.19
C ASN A 162 3.07 -16.12 -29.86
N THR A 163 3.83 -16.97 -29.15
CA THR A 163 4.99 -17.69 -29.69
C THR A 163 4.84 -19.18 -29.35
N PRO A 164 4.08 -19.94 -30.12
CA PRO A 164 3.76 -21.33 -29.85
C PRO A 164 5.01 -22.18 -29.69
N LYS A 165 5.09 -22.95 -28.61
CA LYS A 165 6.07 -24.02 -28.39
C LYS A 165 5.30 -25.32 -28.15
N GLU A 166 5.93 -26.46 -28.35
CA GLU A 166 5.34 -27.74 -27.95
C GLU A 166 4.94 -27.71 -26.47
N ASN A 167 3.72 -28.14 -26.16
CA ASN A 167 3.10 -28.09 -24.82
C ASN A 167 2.91 -26.69 -24.24
N ALA A 168 2.89 -25.63 -25.04
CA ALA A 168 2.58 -24.29 -24.59
C ALA A 168 1.07 -24.10 -24.44
N LEU A 169 0.69 -23.16 -23.57
CA LEU A 169 -0.67 -22.65 -23.44
C LEU A 169 -1.10 -22.01 -24.77
N THR A 170 -2.27 -22.37 -25.29
CA THR A 170 -2.86 -21.76 -26.49
C THR A 170 -4.18 -21.08 -26.19
N TYR A 171 -4.69 -20.24 -27.09
CA TYR A 171 -6.00 -19.61 -26.88
C TYR A 171 -7.15 -20.62 -26.93
N GLU A 172 -6.99 -21.72 -27.66
CA GLU A 172 -7.96 -22.80 -27.75
C GLU A 172 -8.16 -23.52 -26.42
N ASP A 173 -7.11 -23.58 -25.58
CA ASP A 173 -7.17 -24.17 -24.21
C ASP A 173 -8.18 -23.48 -23.29
N PHE A 174 -8.66 -22.30 -23.65
CA PHE A 174 -9.56 -21.50 -22.83
C PHE A 174 -11.02 -21.55 -23.27
N GLU A 175 -11.34 -21.98 -24.49
CA GLU A 175 -12.70 -21.87 -25.06
C GLU A 175 -13.71 -22.70 -24.28
N ASP A 176 -13.36 -23.91 -23.89
CA ASP A 176 -14.22 -24.86 -23.19
C ASP A 176 -14.09 -24.81 -21.65
N LYS A 177 -13.26 -23.92 -21.12
CA LYS A 177 -12.96 -23.85 -19.69
C LYS A 177 -13.40 -22.53 -19.09
N LYS A 178 -13.83 -22.58 -17.83
CA LYS A 178 -14.06 -21.38 -17.03
C LYS A 178 -12.73 -20.93 -16.43
N ILE A 179 -12.26 -19.77 -16.85
CA ILE A 179 -10.97 -19.22 -16.42
C ILE A 179 -11.18 -18.02 -15.51
N VAL A 180 -10.45 -18.00 -14.41
CA VAL A 180 -10.35 -16.85 -13.51
C VAL A 180 -8.99 -16.17 -13.70
N LEU A 181 -9.02 -14.96 -14.20
CA LEU A 181 -7.85 -14.10 -14.36
C LEU A 181 -7.69 -13.25 -13.10
N LEU A 182 -6.57 -13.41 -12.38
CA LEU A 182 -6.23 -12.68 -11.16
C LEU A 182 -5.06 -11.75 -11.46
N SER A 183 -5.29 -10.45 -11.42
CA SER A 183 -4.26 -9.44 -11.64
C SER A 183 -3.96 -8.70 -10.34
N ASP A 184 -2.72 -8.79 -9.85
CA ASP A 184 -2.24 -7.90 -8.80
C ASP A 184 -1.50 -6.70 -9.41
N GLU A 185 -1.58 -5.55 -8.75
CA GLU A 185 -1.05 -4.27 -9.25
C GLU A 185 -1.55 -3.92 -10.67
N ALA A 186 -2.85 -4.10 -10.89
CA ALA A 186 -3.53 -3.95 -12.20
C ALA A 186 -3.30 -2.59 -12.88
N HIS A 187 -2.93 -1.56 -12.12
CA HIS A 187 -2.60 -0.23 -12.67
C HIS A 187 -1.38 -0.22 -13.61
N HIS A 188 -0.50 -1.23 -13.54
CA HIS A 188 0.63 -1.37 -14.46
C HIS A 188 0.24 -1.91 -15.83
N ILE A 189 -0.89 -2.60 -15.93
CA ILE A 189 -1.35 -3.29 -17.14
C ILE A 189 -2.19 -2.34 -17.99
N ASN A 190 -2.84 -1.37 -17.36
CA ASN A 190 -3.73 -0.44 -18.02
C ASN A 190 -2.96 0.78 -18.56
N ALA A 191 -2.95 0.94 -19.88
CA ALA A 191 -2.28 2.06 -20.55
C ALA A 191 -2.78 3.43 -20.07
N GLU A 192 -4.04 3.54 -19.72
CA GLU A 192 -4.72 4.79 -19.34
C GLU A 192 -4.45 5.21 -17.89
N THR A 193 -4.09 4.26 -17.01
CA THR A 193 -3.90 4.53 -15.57
C THR A 193 -2.48 4.92 -15.20
N LYS A 194 -1.50 4.70 -16.09
CA LYS A 194 -0.08 4.96 -15.80
C LYS A 194 0.25 6.44 -15.95
N LYS A 195 0.62 7.12 -14.86
CA LYS A 195 1.05 8.52 -14.86
C LYS A 195 2.48 8.65 -15.46
N GLY A 196 2.65 9.46 -16.51
CA GLY A 196 3.94 9.83 -17.10
C GLY A 196 3.95 9.83 -18.64
N LYS A 197 4.97 10.45 -19.25
CA LYS A 197 5.21 10.34 -20.70
C LYS A 197 5.75 8.94 -21.00
N LYS A 198 5.02 8.17 -21.77
CA LYS A 198 5.43 6.85 -22.27
C LYS A 198 6.12 7.00 -23.62
N THR A 199 7.05 6.13 -23.92
CA THR A 199 7.55 5.95 -25.30
C THR A 199 6.47 5.28 -26.15
N LYS A 200 6.53 5.43 -27.48
CA LYS A 200 5.61 4.74 -28.38
C LYS A 200 5.66 3.22 -28.19
N ASP A 201 6.85 2.67 -28.04
CA ASP A 201 7.10 1.23 -27.87
C ASP A 201 6.50 0.69 -26.56
N GLU A 202 6.56 1.48 -25.47
CA GLU A 202 5.91 1.13 -24.19
C GLU A 202 4.38 1.10 -24.33
N VAL A 203 3.79 2.04 -25.08
CA VAL A 203 2.34 2.07 -25.31
C VAL A 203 1.90 0.87 -26.14
N GLU A 204 2.60 0.56 -27.23
CA GLU A 204 2.31 -0.60 -28.09
C GLU A 204 2.43 -1.90 -27.31
N SER A 205 3.46 -2.07 -26.49
CA SER A 205 3.63 -3.25 -25.65
C SER A 205 2.48 -3.42 -24.66
N ILE A 206 2.07 -2.36 -23.95
CA ILE A 206 0.97 -2.43 -23.00
C ILE A 206 -0.35 -2.77 -23.69
N LEU A 207 -0.64 -2.15 -24.84
CA LEU A 207 -1.84 -2.46 -25.63
C LEU A 207 -1.85 -3.92 -26.11
N SER A 208 -0.68 -4.45 -26.48
CA SER A 208 -0.50 -5.84 -26.86
C SER A 208 -0.79 -6.80 -25.69
N TRP A 209 -0.31 -6.48 -24.49
CA TRP A 209 -0.56 -7.27 -23.29
C TRP A 209 -2.02 -7.21 -22.85
N GLU A 210 -2.62 -6.01 -22.85
CA GLU A 210 -4.06 -5.82 -22.58
C GLU A 210 -4.90 -6.61 -23.59
N GLY A 211 -4.49 -6.63 -24.87
CA GLY A 211 -5.11 -7.44 -25.93
C GLY A 211 -5.06 -8.94 -25.63
N THR A 212 -3.95 -9.45 -25.10
CA THR A 212 -3.82 -10.86 -24.70
C THR A 212 -4.78 -11.22 -23.57
N VAL A 213 -4.81 -10.42 -22.51
CA VAL A 213 -5.74 -10.62 -21.39
C VAL A 213 -7.19 -10.57 -21.86
N ASN A 214 -7.54 -9.62 -22.71
CA ASN A 214 -8.88 -9.49 -23.25
C ASN A 214 -9.30 -10.68 -24.14
N LYS A 215 -8.38 -11.27 -24.90
CA LYS A 215 -8.66 -12.48 -25.69
C LYS A 215 -9.04 -13.66 -24.78
N ILE A 216 -8.25 -13.91 -23.73
CA ILE A 216 -8.55 -14.96 -22.74
C ILE A 216 -9.87 -14.65 -22.04
N PHE A 217 -10.06 -13.42 -21.57
CA PHE A 217 -11.26 -13.00 -20.85
C PHE A 217 -12.53 -13.21 -21.66
N ASN A 218 -12.50 -12.91 -22.95
CA ASN A 218 -13.67 -13.01 -23.84
C ASN A 218 -13.83 -14.39 -24.50
N SER A 219 -12.94 -15.37 -24.25
CA SER A 219 -13.07 -16.72 -24.82
C SER A 219 -14.29 -17.48 -24.27
N ASN A 220 -14.73 -17.17 -23.04
CA ASN A 220 -15.89 -17.80 -22.42
C ASN A 220 -16.70 -16.78 -21.59
N LEU A 221 -18.02 -16.83 -21.70
CA LEU A 221 -18.92 -15.91 -20.98
C LEU A 221 -18.91 -16.06 -19.46
N ASP A 222 -18.47 -17.20 -18.95
CA ASP A 222 -18.34 -17.45 -17.51
C ASP A 222 -16.96 -17.06 -16.97
N ASN A 223 -16.04 -16.56 -17.79
CA ASN A 223 -14.75 -16.09 -17.34
C ASN A 223 -14.87 -14.88 -16.41
N LEU A 224 -13.90 -14.81 -15.49
CA LEU A 224 -13.77 -13.71 -14.55
C LEU A 224 -12.41 -13.02 -14.71
N LEU A 225 -12.39 -11.69 -14.68
CA LEU A 225 -11.18 -10.90 -14.54
C LEU A 225 -11.28 -10.11 -13.23
N LEU A 226 -10.47 -10.50 -12.24
CA LEU A 226 -10.43 -9.88 -10.92
C LEU A 226 -9.14 -9.10 -10.77
N GLU A 227 -9.25 -7.80 -10.72
CA GLU A 227 -8.14 -6.85 -10.66
C GLU A 227 -7.99 -6.33 -9.24
N PHE A 228 -6.76 -6.36 -8.72
CA PHE A 228 -6.41 -5.83 -7.40
C PHE A 228 -5.37 -4.72 -7.57
N THR A 229 -5.58 -3.59 -6.90
CA THR A 229 -4.60 -2.50 -6.92
C THR A 229 -4.75 -1.59 -5.69
N ALA A 230 -3.67 -0.93 -5.32
CA ALA A 230 -3.66 0.09 -4.27
C ALA A 230 -3.50 1.51 -4.80
N THR A 231 -3.14 1.68 -6.06
CA THR A 231 -2.64 2.96 -6.60
C THR A 231 -3.42 3.47 -7.81
N ALA A 232 -4.57 2.87 -8.12
CA ALA A 232 -5.47 3.40 -9.14
C ALA A 232 -5.99 4.79 -8.72
N ASP A 233 -5.92 5.76 -9.64
CA ASP A 233 -6.49 7.08 -9.44
C ASP A 233 -7.98 7.05 -9.86
N ILE A 234 -8.83 6.53 -8.97
CA ILE A 234 -10.26 6.34 -9.24
C ILE A 234 -10.98 7.68 -9.49
N GLU A 235 -10.44 8.78 -8.98
CA GLU A 235 -10.99 10.12 -9.21
C GLU A 235 -10.63 10.66 -10.61
N HIS A 236 -9.65 10.05 -11.30
CA HIS A 236 -9.30 10.47 -12.66
C HIS A 236 -10.44 10.12 -13.64
N PRO A 237 -10.93 11.06 -14.47
CA PRO A 237 -12.11 10.86 -15.32
C PRO A 237 -12.05 9.60 -16.21
N GLU A 238 -10.89 9.34 -16.85
CA GLU A 238 -10.72 8.18 -17.73
C GLU A 238 -10.74 6.85 -16.95
N VAL A 239 -10.10 6.82 -15.77
CA VAL A 239 -10.12 5.64 -14.89
C VAL A 239 -11.53 5.40 -14.37
N ARG A 240 -12.20 6.45 -13.91
CA ARG A 240 -13.59 6.39 -13.46
C ARG A 240 -14.51 5.87 -14.55
N LYS A 241 -14.38 6.36 -15.79
CA LYS A 241 -15.16 5.88 -16.93
C LYS A 241 -14.96 4.39 -17.22
N LYS A 242 -13.69 3.94 -17.16
CA LYS A 242 -13.33 2.53 -17.40
C LYS A 242 -13.88 1.58 -16.33
N TYR A 243 -13.88 2.01 -15.06
CA TYR A 243 -14.21 1.17 -13.91
C TYR A 243 -15.56 1.49 -13.24
N ASN A 244 -16.38 2.36 -13.84
CA ASN A 244 -17.66 2.78 -13.28
C ASN A 244 -18.60 1.60 -12.91
N ASP A 245 -18.64 0.59 -13.78
CA ASP A 245 -19.45 -0.63 -13.65
C ASP A 245 -18.63 -1.85 -13.18
N LYS A 246 -17.39 -1.68 -12.76
CA LYS A 246 -16.44 -2.73 -12.39
C LYS A 246 -15.83 -2.57 -11.00
N LEU A 247 -15.80 -1.35 -10.47
CA LEU A 247 -15.30 -1.08 -9.12
C LEU A 247 -16.23 -1.72 -8.10
N LEU A 248 -15.79 -2.84 -7.55
CA LEU A 248 -16.54 -3.62 -6.58
C LEU A 248 -16.34 -3.10 -5.16
N PHE A 249 -15.10 -2.81 -4.82
CA PHE A 249 -14.69 -2.45 -3.47
C PHE A 249 -13.63 -1.36 -3.49
N ASP A 250 -13.89 -0.27 -2.77
CA ASP A 250 -12.99 0.88 -2.64
C ASP A 250 -12.57 1.08 -1.19
N TYR A 251 -11.35 0.65 -0.85
CA TYR A 251 -10.77 0.79 0.48
C TYR A 251 -9.37 1.44 0.41
N PRO A 252 -9.33 2.77 0.12
CA PRO A 252 -8.08 3.49 -0.09
C PRO A 252 -7.29 3.66 1.20
N LEU A 253 -6.02 4.04 1.08
CA LEU A 253 -5.11 4.26 2.22
C LEU A 253 -5.65 5.30 3.22
N LYS A 254 -6.41 6.28 2.75
CA LYS A 254 -7.10 7.26 3.61
C LYS A 254 -8.09 6.58 4.57
N GLN A 255 -8.89 5.62 4.07
CA GLN A 255 -9.84 4.88 4.90
C GLN A 255 -9.10 3.94 5.86
N PHE A 256 -8.10 3.21 5.36
CA PHE A 256 -7.24 2.34 6.15
C PHE A 256 -6.59 3.08 7.34
N ARG A 257 -6.12 4.32 7.11
CA ARG A 257 -5.60 5.19 8.17
C ARG A 257 -6.69 5.65 9.14
N LYS A 258 -7.87 6.03 8.62
CA LYS A 258 -9.01 6.48 9.45
C LYS A 258 -9.49 5.38 10.38
N ASP A 259 -9.47 4.13 9.90
CA ASP A 259 -9.81 2.95 10.69
C ASP A 259 -8.65 2.50 11.61
N LYS A 260 -7.62 3.33 11.74
CA LYS A 260 -6.47 3.15 12.66
C LYS A 260 -5.53 1.97 12.31
N TYR A 261 -5.62 1.39 11.12
CA TYR A 261 -4.75 0.28 10.70
C TYR A 261 -3.34 0.68 10.25
N SER A 262 -3.02 1.96 10.15
CA SER A 262 -1.67 2.44 9.87
C SER A 262 -1.01 3.02 11.11
N LYS A 263 0.33 2.94 11.21
CA LYS A 263 1.10 3.78 12.14
C LYS A 263 0.87 5.25 11.81
N GLU A 264 0.95 6.13 12.81
CA GLU A 264 0.96 7.57 12.57
C GLU A 264 2.35 8.02 12.08
N VAL A 265 2.38 8.83 11.01
CA VAL A 265 3.65 9.24 10.40
C VAL A 265 4.14 10.54 11.01
N GLN A 266 5.33 10.50 11.59
CA GLN A 266 6.04 11.64 12.17
C GLN A 266 7.22 12.06 11.28
N LEU A 267 7.33 13.36 10.98
CA LEU A 267 8.45 13.90 10.22
C LEU A 267 9.44 14.56 11.17
N LEU A 268 10.62 13.97 11.30
CA LEU A 268 11.69 14.47 12.17
C LEU A 268 12.77 15.13 11.31
N GLN A 269 12.90 16.45 11.49
CA GLN A 269 13.89 17.26 10.79
C GLN A 269 14.98 17.67 11.75
N ALA A 270 16.24 17.59 11.30
CA ALA A 270 17.37 18.05 12.07
C ALA A 270 18.47 18.60 11.17
N GLU A 271 19.17 19.63 11.66
CA GLU A 271 20.40 20.15 11.05
C GLU A 271 21.61 19.28 11.50
N LEU A 272 21.57 18.02 11.09
CA LEU A 272 22.56 16.99 11.39
C LEU A 272 23.18 16.48 10.09
N ASN A 273 24.44 16.07 10.15
CA ASN A 273 25.06 15.35 9.04
C ASN A 273 24.41 13.97 8.85
N GLN A 274 24.83 13.21 7.84
CA GLN A 274 24.21 11.93 7.49
C GLN A 274 24.31 10.91 8.62
N PHE A 275 25.51 10.76 9.20
CA PHE A 275 25.76 9.82 10.30
C PHE A 275 25.00 10.23 11.58
N GLU A 276 25.06 11.50 11.96
CA GLU A 276 24.34 12.01 13.14
C GLU A 276 22.83 11.83 13.02
N ARG A 277 22.27 12.00 11.82
CA ARG A 277 20.85 11.75 11.53
C ARG A 277 20.51 10.26 11.64
N ALA A 278 21.37 9.39 11.13
CA ALA A 278 21.22 7.95 11.30
C ALA A 278 21.33 7.54 12.78
N LEU A 279 22.29 8.12 13.51
CA LEU A 279 22.47 7.87 14.94
C LEU A 279 21.25 8.34 15.76
N GLN A 280 20.66 9.48 15.42
CA GLN A 280 19.43 9.94 16.06
C GLN A 280 18.28 8.92 15.86
N ALA A 281 18.16 8.34 14.66
CA ALA A 281 17.20 7.31 14.38
C ALA A 281 17.52 5.99 15.11
N VAL A 282 18.79 5.62 15.23
CA VAL A 282 19.25 4.46 16.03
C VAL A 282 18.85 4.60 17.49
N VAL A 283 19.05 5.77 18.09
CA VAL A 283 18.69 6.06 19.49
C VAL A 283 17.16 5.97 19.68
N LEU A 284 16.37 6.52 18.75
CA LEU A 284 14.91 6.43 18.78
C LEU A 284 14.43 4.99 18.61
N ASN A 285 15.04 4.24 17.70
CA ASN A 285 14.74 2.83 17.47
C ASN A 285 15.07 1.96 18.69
N GLN A 286 16.16 2.25 19.38
CA GLN A 286 16.54 1.57 20.62
C GLN A 286 15.58 1.91 21.77
N TYR A 287 15.17 3.18 21.90
CA TYR A 287 14.13 3.58 22.86
C TYR A 287 12.85 2.78 22.64
N ARG A 288 12.37 2.68 21.39
CA ARG A 288 11.17 1.91 21.03
C ARG A 288 11.34 0.44 21.42
N ARG A 289 12.52 -0.15 21.16
CA ARG A 289 12.82 -1.51 21.58
C ARG A 289 12.67 -1.68 23.09
N LYS A 290 13.23 -0.77 23.88
CA LYS A 290 13.11 -0.78 25.36
C LYS A 290 11.67 -0.67 25.82
N VAL A 291 10.85 0.16 25.16
CA VAL A 291 9.42 0.25 25.48
C VAL A 291 8.70 -1.06 25.16
N PHE A 292 8.99 -1.72 24.04
CA PHE A 292 8.46 -3.04 23.73
C PHE A 292 8.87 -4.08 24.79
N GLU A 293 10.16 -4.17 25.12
CA GLU A 293 10.71 -5.10 26.10
C GLU A 293 10.06 -4.91 27.48
N LYS A 294 9.94 -3.66 27.97
CA LYS A 294 9.30 -3.31 29.24
C LYS A 294 7.86 -3.81 29.31
N ASN A 295 7.14 -3.75 28.20
CA ASN A 295 5.75 -4.18 28.09
C ASN A 295 5.60 -5.65 27.63
N LYS A 296 6.68 -6.42 27.61
CA LYS A 296 6.71 -7.86 27.21
C LYS A 296 6.18 -8.10 25.79
N ILE A 297 6.36 -7.12 24.90
CA ILE A 297 6.00 -7.21 23.49
C ILE A 297 7.24 -7.66 22.72
N ASN A 298 7.17 -8.82 22.08
CA ASN A 298 8.28 -9.37 21.32
C ASN A 298 8.29 -8.85 19.88
N ILE A 299 8.63 -7.57 19.69
CA ILE A 299 8.81 -6.94 18.39
C ILE A 299 10.20 -6.33 18.31
N LYS A 300 10.95 -6.74 17.31
CA LYS A 300 12.24 -6.17 16.96
C LYS A 300 12.03 -4.99 15.99
N PRO A 301 12.18 -3.73 16.40
CA PRO A 301 12.05 -2.61 15.49
C PRO A 301 13.23 -2.56 14.53
N VAL A 302 12.96 -2.36 13.24
CA VAL A 302 13.96 -2.19 12.19
C VAL A 302 13.91 -0.78 11.61
N MET A 303 15.03 -0.37 10.99
CA MET A 303 15.13 0.92 10.33
C MET A 303 15.64 0.79 8.90
N LEU A 304 15.21 1.72 8.04
CA LEU A 304 15.64 1.82 6.64
C LEU A 304 16.50 3.07 6.43
N LEU A 305 17.70 2.88 5.93
CA LEU A 305 18.64 3.95 5.55
C LEU A 305 18.63 4.09 4.02
N LYS A 306 17.96 5.15 3.54
CA LYS A 306 17.72 5.38 2.11
C LYS A 306 18.74 6.32 1.51
N SER A 307 19.54 5.82 0.59
CA SER A 307 20.50 6.57 -0.24
C SER A 307 19.92 6.90 -1.61
N LYS A 308 20.53 7.82 -2.35
CA LYS A 308 20.14 8.17 -3.71
C LYS A 308 20.74 7.23 -4.75
N THR A 309 21.98 6.79 -4.54
CA THR A 309 22.72 5.91 -5.46
C THR A 309 23.30 4.70 -4.72
N ILE A 310 23.58 3.64 -5.49
CA ILE A 310 24.17 2.41 -4.93
C ILE A 310 25.55 2.69 -4.35
N GLY A 311 26.36 3.54 -5.01
CA GLY A 311 27.69 3.94 -4.51
C GLY A 311 27.60 4.66 -3.16
N GLU A 312 26.71 5.64 -3.02
CA GLU A 312 26.45 6.33 -1.75
C GLU A 312 25.97 5.36 -0.66
N SER A 313 25.10 4.41 -1.01
CA SER A 313 24.61 3.41 -0.05
C SER A 313 25.71 2.51 0.49
N LYS A 314 26.61 2.04 -0.38
CA LYS A 314 27.78 1.23 0.02
C LYS A 314 28.77 2.01 0.87
N SER A 315 29.08 3.24 0.46
CA SER A 315 29.98 4.12 1.23
C SER A 315 29.41 4.42 2.61
N PHE A 316 28.12 4.74 2.68
CA PHE A 316 27.48 5.05 3.95
C PHE A 316 27.29 3.81 4.84
N PHE A 317 27.15 2.62 4.29
CA PHE A 317 27.16 1.37 5.07
C PHE A 317 28.47 1.25 5.87
N THR A 318 29.62 1.43 5.23
CA THR A 318 30.92 1.39 5.90
C THR A 318 31.04 2.51 6.94
N GLU A 319 30.68 3.76 6.58
CA GLU A 319 30.69 4.89 7.50
C GLU A 319 29.81 4.64 8.73
N PHE A 320 28.63 4.05 8.54
CA PHE A 320 27.70 3.73 9.63
C PHE A 320 28.27 2.68 10.57
N VAL A 321 28.78 1.56 10.05
CA VAL A 321 29.39 0.48 10.86
C VAL A 321 30.59 1.01 11.64
N ASP A 322 31.48 1.75 11.00
CA ASP A 322 32.63 2.36 11.65
C ASP A 322 32.20 3.37 12.72
N GLY A 323 31.20 4.19 12.40
CA GLY A 323 30.65 5.18 13.33
C GLY A 323 30.01 4.56 14.57
N ILE A 324 29.26 3.46 14.42
CA ILE A 324 28.68 2.70 15.54
C ILE A 324 29.79 2.08 16.40
N ASN A 325 30.77 1.44 15.78
CA ASN A 325 31.90 0.84 16.49
C ASN A 325 32.74 1.86 17.30
N ASN A 326 32.83 3.10 16.81
CA ASN A 326 33.56 4.19 17.42
C ASN A 326 32.71 5.14 18.26
N LEU A 327 31.47 4.78 18.64
CA LEU A 327 30.62 5.61 19.49
C LEU A 327 31.28 5.93 20.82
N THR A 328 31.20 7.20 21.20
CA THR A 328 31.64 7.74 22.47
C THR A 328 30.53 8.45 23.21
N PRO A 329 30.65 8.66 24.54
CA PRO A 329 29.70 9.47 25.30
C PRO A 329 29.53 10.88 24.73
N ALA A 330 30.58 11.48 24.20
CA ALA A 330 30.51 12.80 23.57
C ALA A 330 29.62 12.81 22.33
N THR A 331 29.67 11.76 21.52
CA THR A 331 28.84 11.63 20.31
C THR A 331 27.35 11.56 20.66
N LEU A 332 26.95 10.76 21.65
CA LEU A 332 25.56 10.67 22.10
C LEU A 332 25.09 11.93 22.82
N ASN A 333 25.95 12.54 23.65
CA ASN A 333 25.61 13.80 24.31
C ASN A 333 25.42 14.95 23.32
N LYS A 334 26.10 14.91 22.16
CA LYS A 334 25.83 15.87 21.07
C LYS A 334 24.41 15.74 20.55
N ILE A 335 23.90 14.51 20.33
CA ILE A 335 22.50 14.28 19.94
C ILE A 335 21.55 14.78 21.03
N ARG A 336 21.82 14.46 22.30
CA ARG A 336 21.03 14.89 23.45
C ARG A 336 20.94 16.42 23.58
N ASN A 337 22.08 17.11 23.50
CA ASN A 337 22.19 18.56 23.72
C ASN A 337 21.69 19.39 22.52
N ASN A 338 21.71 18.83 21.31
CA ASN A 338 21.19 19.48 20.11
C ASN A 338 19.73 19.12 19.82
N ALA A 339 19.00 18.60 20.80
CA ALA A 339 17.63 18.21 20.67
C ALA A 339 16.73 19.44 20.45
N THR A 340 16.34 19.67 19.20
CA THR A 340 15.33 20.67 18.82
C THR A 340 13.91 20.09 18.80
N ASN A 341 13.80 18.77 18.91
CA ASN A 341 12.53 18.06 18.86
C ASN A 341 12.23 17.43 20.23
N PRO A 342 11.03 17.65 20.80
CA PRO A 342 10.62 17.14 22.11
C PRO A 342 10.76 15.62 22.27
N ILE A 343 10.66 14.85 21.17
CA ILE A 343 10.82 13.40 21.25
C ILE A 343 12.23 13.00 21.69
N ILE A 344 13.26 13.72 21.25
CA ILE A 344 14.64 13.40 21.61
C ILE A 344 14.87 13.65 23.11
N GLU A 345 14.33 14.74 23.64
CA GLU A 345 14.34 15.00 25.08
C GLU A 345 13.62 13.90 25.88
N ARG A 346 12.42 13.51 25.42
CA ARG A 346 11.63 12.41 26.00
C ARG A 346 12.43 11.09 26.04
N ILE A 347 13.16 10.76 24.99
CA ILE A 347 13.99 9.55 24.89
C ILE A 347 15.08 9.56 25.97
N PHE A 348 15.85 10.62 26.07
CA PHE A 348 16.93 10.67 27.06
C PHE A 348 16.40 10.73 28.49
N ASN A 349 15.30 11.43 28.75
CA ASN A 349 14.62 11.42 30.04
C ASN A 349 14.14 10.00 30.42
N TYR A 350 13.65 9.22 29.46
CA TYR A 350 13.31 7.82 29.68
C TYR A 350 14.54 6.99 30.06
N PHE A 351 15.66 7.12 29.35
CA PHE A 351 16.89 6.40 29.70
C PHE A 351 17.37 6.76 31.09
N ASP A 352 17.35 8.04 31.45
CA ASP A 352 17.73 8.50 32.80
C ASP A 352 16.80 7.89 33.88
N THR A 353 15.49 7.90 33.66
CA THR A 353 14.50 7.35 34.62
C THR A 353 14.58 5.83 34.76
N GLN A 354 15.01 5.13 33.70
CA GLN A 354 15.26 3.68 33.73
C GLN A 354 16.69 3.33 34.18
N ASN A 355 17.51 4.30 34.65
CA ASN A 355 18.90 4.14 35.04
C ASN A 355 19.78 3.55 33.93
N ILE A 356 19.47 3.81 32.66
CA ILE A 356 20.29 3.41 31.50
C ILE A 356 21.34 4.49 31.28
N THR A 357 22.55 4.23 31.70
CA THR A 357 23.66 5.18 31.49
C THR A 357 24.04 5.31 30.02
N ILE A 358 24.62 6.44 29.64
CA ILE A 358 25.14 6.65 28.27
C ILE A 358 26.14 5.55 27.86
N SER A 359 26.98 5.09 28.80
CA SER A 359 27.94 4.01 28.53
C SER A 359 27.24 2.67 28.26
N ASN A 360 26.21 2.33 29.02
CA ASN A 360 25.42 1.12 28.78
C ASN A 360 24.67 1.20 27.46
N LEU A 361 24.07 2.38 27.18
CA LEU A 361 23.41 2.59 25.89
C LEU A 361 24.36 2.39 24.71
N ILE A 362 25.61 2.90 24.78
CA ILE A 362 26.63 2.69 23.75
C ILE A 362 26.93 1.20 23.55
N LEU A 363 27.07 0.43 24.62
CA LEU A 363 27.31 -1.01 24.52
C LEU A 363 26.15 -1.73 23.81
N GLU A 364 24.92 -1.39 24.18
CA GLU A 364 23.73 -1.94 23.52
C GLU A 364 23.68 -1.57 22.03
N LEU A 365 23.93 -0.30 21.68
CA LEU A 365 23.89 0.15 20.30
C LEU A 365 24.96 -0.53 19.44
N LYS A 366 26.19 -0.73 19.99
CA LYS A 366 27.25 -1.49 19.30
C LYS A 366 26.87 -2.94 19.06
N GLY A 367 26.18 -3.59 20.01
CA GLY A 367 25.71 -4.95 19.85
C GLY A 367 24.49 -5.09 18.92
N ASP A 368 23.57 -4.12 18.96
CA ASP A 368 22.32 -4.17 18.22
C ASP A 368 22.41 -3.68 16.77
N PHE A 369 23.45 -2.90 16.45
CA PHE A 369 23.71 -2.35 15.11
C PHE A 369 25.12 -2.70 14.62
N SER A 370 25.67 -3.84 15.08
CA SER A 370 26.90 -4.41 14.54
C SER A 370 26.76 -4.77 13.05
N GLU A 371 27.86 -4.96 12.35
CA GLU A 371 27.88 -5.22 10.91
C GLU A 371 27.00 -6.41 10.51
N ASP A 372 27.02 -7.48 11.28
CA ASP A 372 26.22 -8.70 11.08
C ASP A 372 24.71 -8.45 11.22
N LYS A 373 24.28 -7.37 11.88
CA LYS A 373 22.88 -6.93 12.00
C LYS A 373 22.50 -5.82 11.02
N CYS A 374 23.37 -5.54 10.06
CA CYS A 374 23.18 -4.58 8.98
C CYS A 374 23.13 -5.31 7.64
N ILE A 375 22.16 -4.99 6.79
CA ILE A 375 22.02 -5.60 5.46
C ILE A 375 21.92 -4.53 4.37
N SER A 376 22.69 -4.72 3.29
CA SER A 376 22.65 -3.85 2.10
C SER A 376 21.90 -4.54 0.96
N VAL A 377 20.85 -3.88 0.43
CA VAL A 377 19.96 -4.39 -0.62
C VAL A 377 19.82 -3.35 -1.73
N ASN A 378 20.80 -3.31 -2.62
CA ASN A 378 20.98 -2.19 -3.56
C ASN A 378 20.90 -2.55 -5.03
N SER A 379 21.17 -3.81 -5.43
CA SER A 379 21.31 -4.18 -6.83
C SER A 379 20.12 -5.01 -7.33
N LYS A 380 19.87 -4.95 -8.65
CA LYS A 380 18.91 -5.86 -9.29
C LYS A 380 19.40 -7.33 -9.24
N ASP A 381 20.69 -7.51 -9.07
CA ASP A 381 21.39 -8.79 -9.03
C ASP A 381 21.59 -9.32 -7.60
N ASP A 382 20.99 -8.66 -6.58
CA ASP A 382 20.98 -9.23 -5.23
C ASP A 382 20.31 -10.60 -5.27
N SER A 383 20.95 -11.57 -4.64
CA SER A 383 20.49 -12.95 -4.61
C SER A 383 19.04 -13.04 -4.10
N VAL A 384 18.32 -14.04 -4.56
CA VAL A 384 16.98 -14.37 -4.08
C VAL A 384 17.00 -14.51 -2.55
N GLU A 385 18.08 -15.06 -2.01
CA GLU A 385 18.31 -15.22 -0.57
C GLU A 385 18.27 -13.89 0.20
N LYS A 386 18.96 -12.85 -0.27
CA LYS A 386 18.90 -11.51 0.36
C LYS A 386 17.49 -10.92 0.35
N GLN A 387 16.72 -11.19 -0.69
CA GLN A 387 15.34 -10.74 -0.78
C GLN A 387 14.44 -11.47 0.22
N LEU A 388 14.63 -12.77 0.39
CA LEU A 388 13.93 -13.57 1.40
C LEU A 388 14.26 -13.07 2.81
N ILE A 389 15.54 -12.82 3.11
CA ILE A 389 15.98 -12.25 4.39
C ILE A 389 15.28 -10.92 4.69
N VAL A 390 15.19 -10.00 3.72
CA VAL A 390 14.55 -8.70 3.93
C VAL A 390 13.01 -8.82 4.03
N ASN A 391 12.42 -9.85 3.46
CA ASN A 391 10.99 -10.13 3.61
C ASN A 391 10.64 -10.83 4.92
N SER A 392 11.61 -11.46 5.59
CA SER A 392 11.45 -12.17 6.87
C SER A 392 11.93 -11.38 8.09
N LEU A 393 12.06 -10.05 7.98
CA LEU A 393 12.54 -9.19 9.09
C LEU A 393 11.67 -9.24 10.35
N GLU A 394 10.44 -9.71 10.23
CA GLU A 394 9.51 -9.90 11.35
C GLU A 394 9.77 -11.20 12.12
N ASP A 395 10.45 -12.16 11.50
CA ASP A 395 10.71 -13.45 12.10
C ASP A 395 11.72 -13.30 13.26
N ILE A 396 11.53 -14.11 14.28
CA ILE A 396 12.31 -14.02 15.53
C ILE A 396 13.79 -14.38 15.31
N ASP A 397 14.05 -15.27 14.37
CA ASP A 397 15.40 -15.75 14.04
C ASP A 397 16.16 -14.78 13.10
N ASN A 398 15.48 -13.79 12.55
CA ASN A 398 16.10 -12.76 11.72
C ASN A 398 16.68 -11.66 12.60
N GLU A 399 18.00 -11.53 12.64
CA GLU A 399 18.69 -10.59 13.55
C GLU A 399 18.90 -9.18 12.98
N TYR A 400 18.61 -8.94 11.69
CA TYR A 400 18.85 -7.65 11.05
C TYR A 400 18.03 -6.51 11.66
N ARG A 401 18.70 -5.36 11.91
CA ARG A 401 18.12 -4.15 12.49
C ARG A 401 18.18 -2.94 11.56
N ALA A 402 19.21 -2.85 10.72
CA ALA A 402 19.41 -1.74 9.78
C ALA A 402 19.49 -2.23 8.33
N ILE A 403 18.69 -1.62 7.47
CA ILE A 403 18.60 -1.97 6.06
C ILE A 403 19.07 -0.77 5.24
N PHE A 404 20.05 -1.00 4.35
CA PHE A 404 20.58 0.02 3.45
C PHE A 404 20.06 -0.24 2.04
N ALA A 405 19.31 0.72 1.49
CA ALA A 405 18.70 0.56 0.17
C ALA A 405 18.61 1.88 -0.61
N VAL A 406 18.47 1.76 -1.92
CA VAL A 406 18.18 2.87 -2.84
C VAL A 406 16.70 2.83 -3.22
N ASP A 407 16.30 2.05 -4.20
CA ASP A 407 14.91 2.01 -4.69
C ASP A 407 14.25 0.62 -4.62
N LYS A 408 15.01 -0.42 -4.29
CA LYS A 408 14.57 -1.82 -4.41
C LYS A 408 13.37 -2.19 -3.53
N LEU A 409 13.20 -1.51 -2.40
CA LEU A 409 12.13 -1.77 -1.43
C LEU A 409 10.83 -1.01 -1.74
N ASN A 410 10.76 -0.35 -2.90
CA ASN A 410 9.59 0.44 -3.29
C ASN A 410 8.40 -0.42 -3.72
N GLU A 411 8.61 -1.64 -4.23
CA GLU A 411 7.55 -2.55 -4.67
C GLU A 411 7.73 -3.96 -4.08
N GLY A 412 6.63 -4.57 -3.64
CA GLY A 412 6.62 -5.94 -3.12
C GLY A 412 7.15 -6.14 -1.69
N TRP A 413 7.77 -5.11 -1.08
CA TRP A 413 8.25 -5.19 0.29
C TRP A 413 7.14 -4.93 1.30
N ASP A 414 7.02 -5.80 2.30
CA ASP A 414 5.92 -5.80 3.26
C ASP A 414 6.39 -6.31 4.62
N VAL A 415 6.88 -5.38 5.45
CA VAL A 415 7.32 -5.65 6.83
C VAL A 415 6.61 -4.71 7.81
N LEU A 416 6.08 -5.28 8.88
CA LEU A 416 5.31 -4.54 9.89
C LEU A 416 6.20 -3.90 10.95
N ASN A 417 7.41 -4.40 11.15
CA ASN A 417 8.34 -3.92 12.16
C ASN A 417 9.29 -2.81 11.70
N LEU A 418 9.01 -2.19 10.53
CA LEU A 418 9.68 -0.95 10.12
C LEU A 418 9.09 0.23 10.88
N PHE A 419 9.94 0.97 11.61
CA PHE A 419 9.53 2.11 12.41
C PHE A 419 10.30 3.40 12.11
N ASP A 420 11.46 3.31 11.47
CA ASP A 420 12.28 4.46 11.14
C ASP A 420 12.77 4.41 9.69
N ILE A 421 12.60 5.51 8.97
CA ILE A 421 13.14 5.69 7.61
C ILE A 421 14.04 6.92 7.64
N VAL A 422 15.32 6.73 7.32
CA VAL A 422 16.31 7.81 7.30
C VAL A 422 16.67 8.17 5.87
N ARG A 423 16.37 9.37 5.47
CA ARG A 423 16.79 9.93 4.19
C ARG A 423 18.19 10.48 4.29
N LEU A 424 19.12 9.87 3.58
CA LEU A 424 20.54 10.22 3.64
C LEU A 424 20.96 11.32 2.65
N TYR A 425 20.15 11.61 1.63
CA TYR A 425 20.45 12.63 0.62
C TYR A 425 19.60 13.88 0.82
N ASN A 426 20.09 15.01 0.23
CA ASN A 426 19.44 16.32 0.34
C ASN A 426 18.96 16.85 -1.01
N THR A 427 19.19 16.12 -2.12
CA THR A 427 18.82 16.52 -3.46
C THR A 427 17.30 16.40 -3.67
N ARG A 428 16.74 17.32 -4.46
CA ARG A 428 15.30 17.42 -4.71
C ARG A 428 15.06 17.50 -6.22
N ASP A 429 14.15 16.68 -6.73
CA ASP A 429 13.65 16.76 -8.09
C ASP A 429 12.31 17.55 -8.06
N ALA A 430 12.39 18.87 -8.02
CA ALA A 430 11.19 19.70 -8.03
C ALA A 430 10.87 20.17 -9.44
N ASP A 431 9.66 19.92 -9.91
CA ASP A 431 9.11 20.62 -11.06
C ASP A 431 8.57 21.98 -10.61
N HIS A 432 9.44 22.99 -10.67
CA HIS A 432 9.10 24.35 -10.25
C HIS A 432 8.02 25.02 -11.10
N LYS A 433 7.72 24.50 -12.29
CA LYS A 433 6.78 25.12 -13.24
C LYS A 433 5.34 24.66 -13.08
N SER A 434 5.10 23.43 -12.60
CA SER A 434 3.74 22.85 -12.57
C SER A 434 3.05 22.92 -11.20
N GLY A 435 3.76 23.26 -10.12
CA GLY A 435 3.22 23.22 -8.74
C GLY A 435 2.88 21.81 -8.25
N LYS A 436 3.17 20.78 -9.05
CA LYS A 436 2.92 19.37 -8.72
C LYS A 436 4.06 18.81 -7.87
N VAL A 437 3.74 17.81 -7.05
CA VAL A 437 4.73 17.04 -6.29
C VAL A 437 5.68 16.33 -7.25
N GLY A 438 6.99 16.42 -6.99
CA GLY A 438 8.02 15.73 -7.78
C GLY A 438 7.92 14.21 -7.67
N LYS A 439 8.38 13.49 -8.69
CA LYS A 439 8.32 12.02 -8.73
C LYS A 439 9.04 11.37 -7.54
N THR A 440 10.22 11.88 -7.20
CA THR A 440 11.03 11.38 -6.05
C THR A 440 10.27 11.57 -4.74
N THR A 441 9.68 12.75 -4.49
CA THR A 441 8.90 13.01 -3.27
C THR A 441 7.65 12.13 -3.20
N MET A 442 6.99 11.86 -4.33
CA MET A 442 5.86 10.94 -4.38
C MET A 442 6.28 9.49 -4.09
N SER A 443 7.41 9.04 -4.64
CA SER A 443 7.96 7.72 -4.35
C SER A 443 8.33 7.56 -2.86
N GLU A 444 8.90 8.62 -2.25
CA GLU A 444 9.18 8.63 -0.81
C GLU A 444 7.89 8.58 0.02
N ALA A 445 6.85 9.33 -0.35
CA ALA A 445 5.56 9.24 0.33
C ALA A 445 4.95 7.83 0.23
N GLN A 446 5.04 7.18 -0.94
CA GLN A 446 4.60 5.79 -1.11
C GLN A 446 5.40 4.81 -0.24
N LEU A 447 6.73 4.99 -0.13
CA LEU A 447 7.58 4.20 0.76
C LEU A 447 7.17 4.39 2.24
N ILE A 448 6.93 5.62 2.67
CA ILE A 448 6.42 5.93 4.01
C ILE A 448 5.07 5.22 4.23
N GLY A 449 4.14 5.30 3.27
CA GLY A 449 2.85 4.61 3.34
C GLY A 449 2.97 3.09 3.46
N ARG A 450 4.00 2.48 2.85
CA ARG A 450 4.30 1.05 3.01
C ARG A 450 4.86 0.72 4.39
N GLY A 451 5.78 1.53 4.91
CA GLY A 451 6.35 1.35 6.24
C GLY A 451 5.36 1.59 7.37
N ALA A 452 4.37 2.47 7.12
CA ALA A 452 3.38 2.84 8.13
C ALA A 452 2.22 1.84 8.27
N ARG A 453 2.35 0.60 7.78
CA ARG A 453 1.32 -0.41 7.91
C ARG A 453 1.23 -0.94 9.31
N TYR A 454 0.03 -1.24 9.75
CA TYR A 454 -0.32 -1.90 11.00
C TYR A 454 0.54 -1.59 12.23
N CYS A 455 -0.07 -1.75 13.39
CA CYS A 455 0.58 -1.76 14.69
C CYS A 455 0.44 -3.18 15.27
N PRO A 456 1.38 -4.11 15.00
CA PRO A 456 1.17 -5.55 15.19
C PRO A 456 1.36 -5.99 16.64
N PHE A 457 0.79 -5.26 17.63
CA PHE A 457 0.86 -5.61 19.04
C PHE A 457 -0.44 -5.30 19.79
N LYS A 458 -0.67 -6.01 20.86
CA LYS A 458 -1.70 -5.79 21.86
C LYS A 458 -1.12 -6.12 23.22
N LEU A 459 -1.62 -5.48 24.29
CA LEU A 459 -1.22 -5.80 25.67
C LEU A 459 -2.04 -6.95 26.23
N ASP A 460 -3.31 -7.03 25.86
CA ASP A 460 -4.27 -8.03 26.30
C ASP A 460 -5.32 -8.32 25.20
N ASP A 461 -6.23 -9.23 25.48
CA ASP A 461 -7.25 -9.65 24.52
C ASP A 461 -8.38 -8.61 24.30
N THR A 462 -8.44 -7.57 25.09
CA THR A 462 -9.42 -6.47 24.91
C THR A 462 -8.98 -5.49 23.83
N GLN A 463 -7.69 -5.47 23.49
CA GLN A 463 -7.12 -4.56 22.53
C GLN A 463 -7.08 -5.15 21.10
N PRO A 464 -7.36 -4.36 20.06
CA PRO A 464 -7.21 -4.79 18.68
C PRO A 464 -5.72 -4.96 18.32
N LEU A 465 -5.35 -6.11 17.76
CA LEU A 465 -3.96 -6.45 17.47
C LEU A 465 -3.28 -5.52 16.45
N PHE A 466 -4.02 -5.04 15.43
CA PHE A 466 -3.43 -4.36 14.28
C PHE A 466 -3.77 -2.87 14.16
N GLN A 467 -4.53 -2.32 15.08
CA GLN A 467 -4.96 -0.93 15.06
C GLN A 467 -4.21 -0.11 16.09
N ARG A 468 -4.08 1.21 15.83
CA ARG A 468 -3.58 2.15 16.85
C ARG A 468 -4.60 2.28 18.00
N LYS A 469 -4.07 2.37 19.21
CA LYS A 469 -4.82 2.39 20.45
C LYS A 469 -4.66 3.70 21.23
N TYR A 470 -3.53 4.40 20.99
CA TYR A 470 -3.09 5.53 21.82
C TYR A 470 -3.17 6.87 21.08
N ASP A 471 -4.06 7.01 20.06
CA ASP A 471 -4.24 8.27 19.33
C ASP A 471 -4.67 9.43 20.25
N ASP A 472 -5.52 9.13 21.24
CA ASP A 472 -6.09 10.11 22.17
C ASP A 472 -5.28 10.23 23.47
N ASP A 473 -4.35 9.32 23.74
CA ASP A 473 -3.45 9.31 24.91
C ASP A 473 -2.02 9.64 24.48
N ILE A 474 -1.77 10.93 24.29
CA ILE A 474 -0.48 11.43 23.74
C ILE A 474 0.71 11.26 24.69
N GLU A 475 0.45 11.11 25.99
CA GLU A 475 1.48 10.91 27.00
C GLU A 475 1.86 9.43 27.20
N ASN A 476 1.08 8.52 26.67
CA ASN A 476 1.34 7.09 26.80
C ASN A 476 2.69 6.70 26.19
N GLU A 477 3.49 5.94 26.93
CA GLU A 477 4.80 5.51 26.45
C GLU A 477 4.72 4.60 25.22
N LEU A 478 3.65 3.79 25.09
CA LEU A 478 3.44 2.88 23.97
C LEU A 478 3.03 3.59 22.67
N ARG A 479 2.67 4.87 22.74
CA ARG A 479 2.38 5.62 21.52
C ARG A 479 3.55 5.62 20.53
N ILE A 480 4.81 5.65 21.01
CA ILE A 480 6.00 5.55 20.15
C ILE A 480 6.03 4.27 19.32
N CYS A 481 5.39 3.22 19.83
CA CYS A 481 5.27 1.92 19.15
C CYS A 481 4.19 1.91 18.05
N GLU A 482 3.39 2.97 17.98
CA GLU A 482 2.36 3.17 16.94
C GLU A 482 2.75 4.26 15.92
N GLU A 483 3.98 4.76 16.00
CA GLU A 483 4.49 5.83 15.15
C GLU A 483 5.62 5.34 14.25
N LEU A 484 5.59 5.79 12.99
CA LEU A 484 6.70 5.66 12.05
C LEU A 484 7.37 7.03 11.90
N TYR A 485 8.68 7.07 12.13
CA TYR A 485 9.47 8.29 11.99
C TYR A 485 10.21 8.33 10.65
N TYR A 486 10.02 9.44 9.95
CA TYR A 486 10.78 9.75 8.75
C TYR A 486 11.78 10.88 9.06
N HIS A 487 13.06 10.52 9.04
CA HIS A 487 14.18 11.40 9.38
C HIS A 487 14.74 12.06 8.13
N SER A 488 14.80 13.38 8.12
CA SER A 488 15.36 14.15 7.00
C SER A 488 16.20 15.34 7.48
N ALA A 489 17.03 15.89 6.58
CA ALA A 489 17.65 17.19 6.81
C ALA A 489 16.57 18.28 6.89
N HIS A 490 16.88 19.36 7.60
CA HIS A 490 16.01 20.51 7.66
C HIS A 490 15.92 21.17 6.28
N ASN A 491 14.76 21.03 5.62
CA ASN A 491 14.45 21.67 4.34
C ASN A 491 12.94 21.96 4.28
N PRO A 492 12.52 23.20 4.65
CA PRO A 492 11.10 23.56 4.71
C PRO A 492 10.33 23.36 3.39
N LYS A 493 10.98 23.61 2.25
CA LYS A 493 10.37 23.44 0.93
C LYS A 493 10.11 21.96 0.62
N TYR A 494 11.10 21.10 0.88
CA TYR A 494 10.95 19.65 0.72
C TYR A 494 9.86 19.08 1.64
N ILE A 495 9.86 19.48 2.91
CA ILE A 495 8.87 19.02 3.88
C ILE A 495 7.45 19.47 3.53
N SER A 496 7.29 20.70 3.04
CA SER A 496 5.99 21.17 2.53
C SER A 496 5.51 20.32 1.36
N GLU A 497 6.41 19.95 0.44
CA GLU A 497 6.10 19.07 -0.69
C GLU A 497 5.79 17.65 -0.26
N LEU A 498 6.57 17.09 0.68
CA LEU A 498 6.32 15.77 1.24
C LEU A 498 4.98 15.70 2.00
N ASN A 499 4.62 16.73 2.75
CA ASN A 499 3.31 16.80 3.39
C ASN A 499 2.18 16.75 2.37
N LYS A 500 2.28 17.52 1.27
CA LYS A 500 1.30 17.46 0.17
C LYS A 500 1.23 16.06 -0.45
N ALA A 501 2.38 15.41 -0.65
CA ALA A 501 2.41 14.04 -1.16
C ALA A 501 1.72 13.06 -0.21
N LEU A 502 1.99 13.15 1.09
CA LEU A 502 1.37 12.33 2.13
C LEU A 502 -0.15 12.57 2.24
N GLU A 503 -0.60 13.82 2.05
CA GLU A 503 -2.02 14.15 1.96
C GLU A 503 -2.66 13.53 0.70
N GLN A 504 -1.99 13.62 -0.45
CA GLN A 504 -2.47 13.04 -1.72
C GLN A 504 -2.64 11.52 -1.65
N ILE A 505 -1.73 10.81 -0.99
CA ILE A 505 -1.85 9.35 -0.81
C ILE A 505 -2.74 8.96 0.37
N GLY A 506 -3.24 9.93 1.16
CA GLY A 506 -4.13 9.69 2.30
C GLY A 506 -3.44 9.34 3.62
N MET A 507 -2.10 9.45 3.71
CA MET A 507 -1.34 9.23 4.96
C MET A 507 -1.38 10.40 5.94
N LYS A 508 -1.77 11.57 5.49
CA LYS A 508 -2.07 12.72 6.35
C LYS A 508 -3.46 13.25 6.08
N SER A 509 -4.15 13.71 7.13
CA SER A 509 -5.40 14.44 6.97
C SER A 509 -5.11 15.86 6.46
N ILE A 510 -5.95 16.33 5.55
CA ILE A 510 -5.96 17.74 5.18
C ILE A 510 -6.38 18.51 6.45
N LYS A 511 -5.46 19.26 7.03
CA LYS A 511 -5.78 20.13 8.18
C LYS A 511 -6.60 21.31 7.68
N THR A 512 -7.91 21.21 7.74
CA THR A 512 -8.79 22.36 7.65
C THR A 512 -8.80 23.06 9.00
N VAL A 513 -8.18 24.21 9.09
CA VAL A 513 -8.29 25.09 10.27
C VAL A 513 -9.51 25.98 10.05
N GLN A 514 -10.57 25.75 10.79
CA GLN A 514 -11.64 26.74 10.90
C GLN A 514 -11.14 27.91 11.75
N LYS A 515 -10.78 29.01 11.09
CA LYS A 515 -10.53 30.29 11.77
C LYS A 515 -11.80 31.11 11.77
N ARG A 516 -12.38 31.34 12.94
CA ARG A 516 -13.39 32.39 13.11
C ARG A 516 -12.68 33.73 13.03
N LEU A 517 -12.94 34.47 11.98
CA LEU A 517 -12.51 35.86 11.85
C LEU A 517 -13.62 36.74 12.40
N TYR A 518 -13.28 37.58 13.36
CA TYR A 518 -14.19 38.58 13.88
C TYR A 518 -13.96 39.89 13.14
N VAL A 519 -15.05 40.53 12.76
CA VAL A 519 -15.00 41.86 12.18
C VAL A 519 -14.52 42.84 13.26
N LYS A 520 -13.55 43.69 12.93
CA LYS A 520 -13.06 44.71 13.85
C LYS A 520 -14.18 45.62 14.29
N ASP A 521 -14.24 45.98 15.59
CA ASP A 521 -15.31 46.85 16.12
C ASP A 521 -15.35 48.21 15.43
N SER A 522 -14.18 48.76 15.10
CA SER A 522 -14.10 49.99 14.31
C SER A 522 -14.73 49.91 12.91
N PHE A 523 -14.87 48.71 12.33
CA PHE A 523 -15.54 48.51 11.05
C PHE A 523 -17.05 48.34 11.21
N LYS A 524 -17.51 47.76 12.34
CA LYS A 524 -18.93 47.58 12.64
C LYS A 524 -19.69 48.89 12.72
N ASP A 525 -18.98 49.97 13.10
CA ASP A 525 -19.57 51.32 13.19
C ASP A 525 -19.65 52.10 11.90
N THR A 526 -19.05 51.57 10.82
CA THR A 526 -19.09 52.20 9.51
C THR A 526 -20.43 52.01 8.79
N ASP A 527 -20.79 52.97 7.94
CA ASP A 527 -21.98 52.91 7.08
C ASP A 527 -21.91 51.70 6.12
N MET A 528 -20.72 51.34 5.68
CA MET A 528 -20.46 50.17 4.83
C MET A 528 -20.81 48.84 5.52
N PHE A 529 -20.62 48.73 6.83
CA PHE A 529 -21.03 47.53 7.57
C PHE A 529 -22.53 47.52 7.84
N LYS A 530 -23.13 48.68 8.12
CA LYS A 530 -24.55 48.78 8.49
C LYS A 530 -25.47 48.66 7.27
N ASN A 531 -25.06 49.19 6.11
CA ASN A 531 -25.90 49.33 4.93
C ASN A 531 -25.31 48.66 3.67
N GLY A 532 -24.09 48.12 3.75
CA GLY A 532 -23.43 47.45 2.63
C GLY A 532 -24.00 46.04 2.37
N VAL A 533 -24.05 45.66 1.11
CA VAL A 533 -24.49 44.32 0.67
C VAL A 533 -23.26 43.49 0.27
N LEU A 534 -23.10 42.31 0.89
CA LEU A 534 -22.03 41.38 0.51
C LEU A 534 -22.58 40.38 -0.52
N TYR A 535 -22.08 40.44 -1.72
CA TYR A 535 -22.36 39.43 -2.74
C TYR A 535 -21.42 38.22 -2.51
N LEU A 536 -21.96 37.15 -2.01
CA LEU A 536 -21.25 35.88 -1.94
C LEU A 536 -21.55 35.09 -3.22
N ASN A 537 -20.52 34.90 -4.03
CA ASN A 537 -20.62 33.90 -5.10
C ASN A 537 -20.78 32.54 -4.45
N LYS A 538 -21.95 31.95 -4.55
CA LYS A 538 -22.10 30.53 -4.22
C LYS A 538 -21.14 29.79 -5.15
N GLN A 539 -20.15 29.11 -4.55
CA GLN A 539 -19.36 28.15 -5.27
C GLN A 539 -20.33 27.05 -5.74
N THR A 540 -20.81 27.19 -6.96
CA THR A 540 -21.52 26.11 -7.62
C THR A 540 -20.49 25.03 -7.77
N VAL A 541 -20.69 23.91 -7.10
CA VAL A 541 -20.06 22.65 -7.48
C VAL A 541 -20.58 22.40 -8.87
N TYR A 542 -19.74 22.65 -9.87
CA TYR A 542 -20.04 22.22 -11.23
C TYR A 542 -19.92 20.69 -11.21
N ASP A 543 -21.04 20.02 -11.03
CA ASP A 543 -21.19 18.73 -11.65
C ASP A 543 -20.98 19.00 -13.14
N ARG A 544 -19.90 18.47 -13.68
CA ARG A 544 -19.65 18.52 -15.12
C ARG A 544 -20.75 17.70 -15.77
N LEU A 545 -21.86 18.33 -16.05
CA LEU A 545 -22.87 17.79 -16.96
C LEU A 545 -22.15 17.51 -18.28
N ASP A 546 -22.22 16.28 -18.75
CA ASP A 546 -21.75 15.94 -20.09
C ASP A 546 -22.49 16.86 -21.08
N ILE A 547 -21.83 17.29 -22.17
CA ILE A 547 -22.44 18.07 -23.24
C ILE A 547 -23.77 17.42 -23.73
N LEU A 548 -23.86 16.09 -23.59
CA LEU A 548 -25.07 15.31 -23.91
C LEU A 548 -26.24 15.54 -22.93
N GLU A 549 -26.02 16.06 -21.74
CA GLU A 549 -27.04 16.33 -20.71
C GLU A 549 -27.50 17.80 -20.71
N LEU A 550 -26.87 18.66 -21.50
CA LEU A 550 -27.28 20.06 -21.64
C LEU A 550 -28.62 20.14 -22.37
N ASP A 551 -29.44 21.09 -21.94
CA ASP A 551 -30.68 21.43 -22.61
C ASP A 551 -30.44 21.70 -24.11
N LYS A 552 -31.40 21.27 -24.96
CA LYS A 552 -31.27 21.37 -26.41
C LYS A 552 -31.01 22.83 -26.87
N SER A 553 -31.60 23.80 -26.19
CA SER A 553 -31.41 25.22 -26.49
C SER A 553 -30.00 25.72 -26.23
N ILE A 554 -29.29 25.11 -25.28
CA ILE A 554 -27.89 25.40 -24.94
C ILE A 554 -26.96 24.70 -25.92
N LYS A 555 -27.27 23.44 -26.29
CA LYS A 555 -26.53 22.70 -27.33
C LYS A 555 -26.54 23.43 -28.65
N ASP A 556 -27.70 23.90 -29.11
CA ASP A 556 -27.84 24.62 -30.37
C ASP A 556 -27.06 25.94 -30.38
N LYS A 557 -26.96 26.63 -29.22
CA LYS A 557 -26.13 27.82 -29.08
C LYS A 557 -24.61 27.52 -29.13
N ILE A 558 -24.18 26.38 -28.62
CA ILE A 558 -22.76 25.95 -28.63
C ILE A 558 -22.36 25.54 -30.05
N TYR A 559 -23.21 24.77 -30.75
CA TYR A 559 -22.91 24.26 -32.11
C TYR A 559 -22.95 25.39 -33.18
N ASN A 560 -23.71 26.45 -32.94
CA ASN A 560 -23.85 27.54 -33.89
C ASN A 560 -22.83 28.68 -33.70
N LYS A 561 -21.97 28.67 -32.66
CA LYS A 561 -20.84 29.59 -32.57
C LYS A 561 -19.69 29.06 -33.43
N LYS A 562 -19.52 29.63 -34.62
CA LYS A 562 -18.25 29.51 -35.36
C LYS A 562 -17.16 30.16 -34.51
N PHE A 563 -16.22 29.38 -34.03
CA PHE A 563 -14.96 29.89 -33.49
C PHE A 563 -14.21 30.53 -34.68
N LEU A 564 -14.18 31.86 -34.73
CA LEU A 564 -13.20 32.59 -35.52
C LEU A 564 -11.87 32.41 -34.80
N THR A 565 -10.97 31.66 -35.43
CA THR A 565 -9.56 31.55 -35.07
C THR A 565 -8.86 32.88 -35.14
#